data_a609a5b012c39e74cebf90e2bf275e53
#
_entry.id   a609a5b012c39e74cebf90e2bf275e53
#
_cell.length_a   1.000
_cell.length_b   1.000
_cell.length_c   1.000
_cell.angle_alpha   90.00
_cell.angle_beta   90.00
_cell.angle_gamma   90.00
#
_symmetry.space_group_name_H-M   'P 1'
#
loop_
_entity.id
_entity.type
_entity.pdbx_description
1 polymer ?
#
loop_
_entity_poly.entity_id
_entity_poly.type
_entity_poly.pdbx_seq_one_letter_code
_entity_poly.pdbx_strand_id
1 'polypeptide(L)'
;AAVASAALLAVATLLTGCQKEEVEKLVAPIVADVQETPEATEVEEEKSPLIPEIDDTLSIEEGARIAVVSKSKKGEFWNKVNEGMEAAVKDVNEAYGFKKDKQITMTFEGPDDEEDVESQINTLDAVIAENPSVVCLSAGDMDSCQAQLEAAKENGIPVVAFDSNVSDTKLVRAFRGTDNTQIGKYAAYKLGSAIGKMGNVAVFSAQEKTQ
;
A
#
# COMPACT_ATOMS: atom_id res chain seq x y z
N ALA A 1 -18.79 3.19 -11.65
CA ALA A 1 -19.63 4.35 -11.96
C ALA A 1 -19.89 5.24 -10.73
N ALA A 2 -20.17 4.65 -9.55
CA ALA A 2 -20.50 5.41 -8.32
C ALA A 2 -19.32 6.19 -7.73
N VAL A 3 -18.09 5.68 -7.83
CA VAL A 3 -16.89 6.30 -7.22
C VAL A 3 -16.42 7.54 -8.01
N ALA A 4 -16.54 7.53 -9.34
CA ALA A 4 -16.18 8.68 -10.16
C ALA A 4 -17.14 9.87 -9.94
N SER A 5 -18.42 9.60 -9.67
CA SER A 5 -19.42 10.65 -9.39
C SER A 5 -19.20 11.33 -8.02
N ALA A 6 -18.72 10.61 -7.01
CA ALA A 6 -18.46 11.17 -5.68
C ALA A 6 -17.26 12.12 -5.68
N ALA A 7 -16.19 11.79 -6.41
CA ALA A 7 -15.01 12.64 -6.53
C ALA A 7 -15.31 13.96 -7.27
N LEU A 8 -16.19 13.93 -8.27
CA LEU A 8 -16.60 15.14 -9.00
C LEU A 8 -17.47 16.08 -8.13
N LEU A 9 -18.33 15.53 -7.26
CA LEU A 9 -19.15 16.34 -6.36
C LEU A 9 -18.31 17.04 -5.27
N ALA A 10 -17.27 16.40 -4.79
CA ALA A 10 -16.39 17.00 -3.77
C ALA A 10 -15.59 18.21 -4.29
N VAL A 11 -15.17 18.18 -5.56
CA VAL A 11 -14.47 19.31 -6.20
C VAL A 11 -15.43 20.49 -6.44
N ALA A 12 -16.69 20.23 -6.76
CA ALA A 12 -17.68 21.28 -7.00
C ALA A 12 -18.09 22.04 -5.72
N THR A 13 -17.99 21.42 -4.54
CA THR A 13 -18.34 22.05 -3.26
C THR A 13 -17.24 22.92 -2.65
N LEU A 14 -15.99 22.77 -3.08
CA LEU A 14 -14.85 23.57 -2.60
C LEU A 14 -14.65 24.88 -3.41
N LEU A 15 -15.32 25.04 -4.55
CA LEU A 15 -15.24 26.23 -5.42
C LEU A 15 -16.40 27.20 -5.23
N THR A 16 -16.75 27.55 -4.00
CA THR A 16 -17.82 28.51 -3.66
C THR A 16 -17.49 29.97 -4.06
N GLY A 17 -16.65 30.19 -5.03
CA GLY A 17 -16.31 31.54 -5.56
C GLY A 17 -16.38 31.66 -7.08
N CYS A 18 -16.51 30.58 -7.84
CA CYS A 18 -16.67 30.62 -9.30
C CYS A 18 -18.10 30.29 -9.71
N GLN A 19 -18.62 31.01 -10.70
CA GLN A 19 -19.98 30.78 -11.20
C GLN A 19 -20.10 29.35 -11.71
N LYS A 20 -21.10 28.64 -11.20
CA LYS A 20 -21.37 27.21 -11.46
C LYS A 20 -21.47 26.88 -12.96
N GLU A 21 -21.93 27.82 -13.76
CA GLU A 21 -22.05 27.69 -15.24
C GLU A 21 -20.71 27.62 -15.98
N GLU A 22 -19.64 28.25 -15.46
CA GLU A 22 -18.34 28.21 -16.14
C GLU A 22 -17.61 26.88 -15.86
N VAL A 23 -17.82 26.28 -14.69
CA VAL A 23 -17.23 24.98 -14.33
C VAL A 23 -17.90 23.85 -15.11
N GLU A 24 -19.22 23.89 -15.28
CA GLU A 24 -19.93 22.90 -16.11
C GLU A 24 -19.52 22.95 -17.59
N LYS A 25 -19.25 24.11 -18.13
CA LYS A 25 -18.74 24.25 -19.51
C LYS A 25 -17.32 23.76 -19.72
N LEU A 26 -16.49 23.79 -18.66
CA LEU A 26 -15.10 23.29 -18.69
C LEU A 26 -15.03 21.77 -18.51
N VAL A 27 -15.97 21.20 -17.79
CA VAL A 27 -15.97 19.77 -17.43
C VAL A 27 -16.78 18.92 -18.43
N ALA A 28 -17.81 19.49 -19.07
CA ALA A 28 -18.67 18.77 -20.01
C ALA A 28 -17.93 18.10 -21.18
N PRO A 29 -16.90 18.71 -21.83
CA PRO A 29 -16.14 18.06 -22.89
C PRO A 29 -15.26 16.90 -22.41
N ILE A 30 -14.85 16.91 -21.13
CA ILE A 30 -13.96 15.88 -20.56
C ILE A 30 -14.75 14.61 -20.22
N VAL A 31 -16.03 14.77 -19.83
CA VAL A 31 -16.91 13.65 -19.46
C VAL A 31 -17.53 12.98 -20.69
N ALA A 32 -17.68 13.72 -21.80
CA ALA A 32 -18.31 13.19 -23.02
C ALA A 32 -17.44 12.19 -23.80
N ASP A 33 -16.11 12.15 -23.53
CA ASP A 33 -15.16 11.25 -24.21
C ASP A 33 -14.70 10.06 -23.34
N VAL A 34 -15.30 9.90 -22.15
CA VAL A 34 -15.14 8.65 -21.39
C VAL A 34 -16.10 7.63 -22.02
N GLN A 35 -15.60 6.89 -23.00
CA GLN A 35 -16.28 5.69 -23.49
C GLN A 35 -16.57 4.80 -22.29
N GLU A 36 -17.87 4.43 -22.15
CA GLU A 36 -18.29 3.42 -21.18
C GLU A 36 -17.36 2.21 -21.31
N THR A 37 -16.67 1.91 -20.24
CA THR A 37 -15.94 0.65 -20.14
C THR A 37 -16.94 -0.47 -20.38
N PRO A 38 -16.66 -1.44 -21.26
CA PRO A 38 -17.53 -2.58 -21.45
C PRO A 38 -17.84 -3.20 -20.09
N GLU A 39 -19.10 -3.53 -19.90
CA GLU A 39 -19.61 -4.28 -18.75
C GLU A 39 -18.64 -5.42 -18.41
N ALA A 40 -18.20 -5.49 -17.16
CA ALA A 40 -17.25 -6.48 -16.70
C ALA A 40 -17.81 -7.87 -17.01
N THR A 41 -17.36 -8.44 -18.11
CA THR A 41 -17.46 -9.89 -18.32
C THR A 41 -16.74 -10.54 -17.16
N GLU A 42 -17.35 -11.53 -16.52
CA GLU A 42 -16.68 -12.42 -15.56
C GLU A 42 -15.38 -12.88 -16.19
N VAL A 43 -14.29 -12.28 -15.75
CA VAL A 43 -12.95 -12.71 -16.11
C VAL A 43 -12.72 -13.95 -15.25
N GLU A 44 -12.60 -15.12 -15.88
CA GLU A 44 -12.00 -16.28 -15.22
C GLU A 44 -10.74 -15.78 -14.49
N GLU A 45 -10.56 -16.18 -13.23
CA GLU A 45 -9.40 -15.84 -12.42
C GLU A 45 -8.14 -16.35 -13.12
N GLU A 46 -7.65 -15.64 -14.14
CA GLU A 46 -6.28 -15.78 -14.58
C GLU A 46 -5.40 -15.42 -13.37
N LYS A 47 -4.66 -16.40 -12.86
CA LYS A 47 -3.64 -16.17 -11.81
C LYS A 47 -2.84 -14.94 -12.20
N SER A 48 -2.93 -13.88 -11.43
CA SER A 48 -2.23 -12.63 -11.70
C SER A 48 -0.75 -12.95 -11.94
N PRO A 49 -0.16 -12.55 -13.07
CA PRO A 49 1.26 -12.81 -13.37
C PRO A 49 2.20 -12.10 -12.38
N LEU A 50 1.64 -11.28 -11.48
CA LEU A 50 2.38 -10.56 -10.43
C LEU A 50 2.48 -11.34 -9.12
N ILE A 51 1.73 -12.44 -8.95
CA ILE A 51 1.83 -13.31 -7.77
C ILE A 51 2.78 -14.44 -8.14
N PRO A 52 3.99 -14.49 -7.58
CA PRO A 52 4.92 -15.58 -7.82
C PRO A 52 4.33 -16.90 -7.30
N GLU A 53 4.59 -17.99 -7.99
CA GLU A 53 4.28 -19.30 -7.46
C GLU A 53 5.08 -19.56 -6.17
N ILE A 54 4.45 -20.23 -5.22
CA ILE A 54 5.12 -20.60 -3.98
C ILE A 54 6.12 -21.71 -4.32
N ASP A 55 7.40 -21.44 -4.05
CA ASP A 55 8.45 -22.44 -4.16
C ASP A 55 8.54 -23.24 -2.85
N ASP A 56 7.87 -24.37 -2.82
CA ASP A 56 7.80 -25.26 -1.66
C ASP A 56 9.10 -26.10 -1.46
N THR A 57 10.09 -25.92 -2.34
CA THR A 57 11.43 -26.51 -2.18
C THR A 57 12.32 -25.70 -1.24
N LEU A 58 11.98 -24.45 -0.96
CA LEU A 58 12.70 -23.60 -0.01
C LEU A 58 12.44 -24.07 1.42
N SER A 59 13.49 -24.11 2.26
CA SER A 59 13.31 -24.39 3.66
C SER A 59 12.78 -23.16 4.40
N ILE A 60 11.63 -23.29 5.03
CA ILE A 60 11.07 -22.29 5.95
C ILE A 60 10.84 -22.88 7.32
N GLU A 61 10.90 -22.03 8.34
CA GLU A 61 10.73 -22.43 9.73
C GLU A 61 9.26 -22.75 10.04
N GLU A 62 9.02 -23.96 10.58
CA GLU A 62 7.69 -24.34 11.07
C GLU A 62 7.31 -23.49 12.29
N GLY A 63 6.05 -23.04 12.33
CA GLY A 63 5.54 -22.20 13.42
C GLY A 63 6.08 -20.78 13.43
N ALA A 64 6.74 -20.33 12.34
CA ALA A 64 7.25 -18.97 12.20
C ALA A 64 6.14 -17.93 12.44
N ARG A 65 6.49 -16.84 13.10
CA ARG A 65 5.58 -15.72 13.35
C ARG A 65 5.98 -14.51 12.52
N ILE A 66 5.08 -14.08 11.66
CA ILE A 66 5.19 -12.85 10.88
C ILE A 66 4.48 -11.74 11.65
N ALA A 67 5.18 -10.67 11.97
CA ALA A 67 4.58 -9.49 12.57
C ALA A 67 4.53 -8.36 11.56
N VAL A 68 3.33 -7.91 11.21
CA VAL A 68 3.13 -6.80 10.27
C VAL A 68 2.83 -5.52 11.05
N VAL A 69 3.61 -4.49 10.81
CA VAL A 69 3.37 -3.13 11.34
C VAL A 69 3.10 -2.21 10.16
N SER A 70 1.85 -1.81 10.01
CA SER A 70 1.37 -0.93 8.94
C SER A 70 1.31 0.52 9.39
N LYS A 71 1.13 1.45 8.45
CA LYS A 71 0.86 2.87 8.75
C LYS A 71 -0.46 3.05 9.48
N SER A 72 -1.44 2.20 9.18
CA SER A 72 -2.72 2.16 9.90
C SER A 72 -3.31 0.76 9.86
N LYS A 73 -4.05 0.39 10.90
CA LYS A 73 -4.86 -0.84 10.93
C LYS A 73 -6.30 -0.60 10.49
N LYS A 74 -6.63 0.61 10.03
CA LYS A 74 -7.98 1.04 9.63
C LYS A 74 -8.02 1.52 8.19
N GLY A 75 -9.22 1.52 7.62
CA GLY A 75 -9.47 1.98 6.28
C GLY A 75 -9.52 0.86 5.25
N GLU A 76 -10.17 1.13 4.12
CA GLU A 76 -10.42 0.13 3.09
C GLU A 76 -9.12 -0.42 2.49
N PHE A 77 -8.13 0.47 2.27
CA PHE A 77 -6.83 0.09 1.73
C PHE A 77 -6.10 -0.91 2.66
N TRP A 78 -5.94 -0.56 3.94
CA TRP A 78 -5.23 -1.41 4.90
C TRP A 78 -5.96 -2.72 5.20
N ASN A 79 -7.31 -2.69 5.18
CA ASN A 79 -8.09 -3.93 5.28
C ASN A 79 -7.79 -4.87 4.09
N LYS A 80 -7.70 -4.34 2.87
CA LYS A 80 -7.35 -5.15 1.69
C LYS A 80 -5.92 -5.66 1.73
N VAL A 81 -4.99 -4.87 2.24
CA VAL A 81 -3.60 -5.31 2.46
C VAL A 81 -3.56 -6.47 3.45
N ASN A 82 -4.25 -6.34 4.59
CA ASN A 82 -4.33 -7.41 5.59
C ASN A 82 -4.96 -8.70 5.01
N GLU A 83 -6.11 -8.60 4.35
CA GLU A 83 -6.77 -9.73 3.70
C GLU A 83 -5.83 -10.46 2.72
N GLY A 84 -5.06 -9.70 1.92
CA GLY A 84 -4.09 -10.26 0.98
C GLY A 84 -2.93 -10.97 1.67
N MET A 85 -2.41 -10.41 2.77
CA MET A 85 -1.34 -11.02 3.55
C MET A 85 -1.83 -12.29 4.27
N GLU A 86 -3.04 -12.28 4.85
CA GLU A 86 -3.66 -13.48 5.46
C GLU A 86 -3.85 -14.59 4.43
N ALA A 87 -4.32 -14.26 3.22
CA ALA A 87 -4.44 -15.22 2.13
C ALA A 87 -3.07 -15.82 1.76
N ALA A 88 -2.03 -15.01 1.64
CA ALA A 88 -0.68 -15.48 1.32
C ALA A 88 -0.12 -16.41 2.40
N VAL A 89 -0.32 -16.09 3.69
CA VAL A 89 0.08 -16.97 4.80
C VAL A 89 -0.66 -18.30 4.76
N LYS A 90 -1.96 -18.28 4.46
CA LYS A 90 -2.75 -19.49 4.29
C LYS A 90 -2.22 -20.34 3.13
N ASP A 91 -1.96 -19.74 1.98
CA ASP A 91 -1.46 -20.45 0.79
C ASP A 91 -0.09 -21.08 1.06
N VAL A 92 0.82 -20.38 1.77
CA VAL A 92 2.11 -20.95 2.19
C VAL A 92 1.91 -22.13 3.14
N ASN A 93 1.06 -22.00 4.15
CA ASN A 93 0.78 -23.11 5.07
C ASN A 93 0.20 -24.34 4.35
N GLU A 94 -0.64 -24.13 3.33
CA GLU A 94 -1.20 -25.20 2.51
C GLU A 94 -0.11 -25.85 1.63
N ALA A 95 0.72 -25.07 0.95
CA ALA A 95 1.79 -25.56 0.08
C ALA A 95 2.82 -26.40 0.85
N TYR A 96 3.20 -25.96 2.04
CA TYR A 96 4.14 -26.70 2.91
C TYR A 96 3.47 -27.78 3.77
N GLY A 97 2.15 -27.90 3.74
CA GLY A 97 1.40 -28.86 4.53
C GLY A 97 1.46 -28.63 6.04
N PHE A 98 1.76 -27.39 6.46
CA PHE A 98 1.84 -27.03 7.89
C PHE A 98 0.46 -27.06 8.55
N LYS A 99 0.38 -27.64 9.76
CA LYS A 99 -0.87 -27.81 10.49
C LYS A 99 -0.67 -27.55 11.97
N LYS A 100 -1.69 -27.01 12.62
CA LYS A 100 -1.70 -26.74 14.08
C LYS A 100 -0.57 -25.81 14.50
N ASP A 101 0.23 -26.24 15.47
CA ASP A 101 1.39 -25.53 16.05
C ASP A 101 2.55 -25.30 15.07
N LYS A 102 2.53 -25.98 13.93
CA LYS A 102 3.52 -25.82 12.86
C LYS A 102 3.13 -24.75 11.83
N GLN A 103 1.91 -24.24 11.88
CA GLN A 103 1.47 -23.21 10.96
C GLN A 103 2.25 -21.91 11.18
N ILE A 104 2.62 -21.28 10.08
CA ILE A 104 3.03 -19.87 10.08
C ILE A 104 1.84 -19.04 10.52
N THR A 105 2.08 -18.12 11.44
CA THR A 105 1.07 -17.19 11.96
C THR A 105 1.44 -15.76 11.59
N MET A 106 0.45 -14.87 11.55
CA MET A 106 0.64 -13.46 11.27
C MET A 106 -0.16 -12.61 12.24
N THR A 107 0.42 -11.49 12.66
CA THR A 107 -0.30 -10.38 13.31
C THR A 107 -0.27 -9.17 12.39
N PHE A 108 -1.34 -8.37 12.40
CA PHE A 108 -1.41 -7.12 11.63
C PHE A 108 -1.74 -5.98 12.60
N GLU A 109 -0.78 -5.12 12.82
CA GLU A 109 -0.80 -4.08 13.85
C GLU A 109 -0.46 -2.71 13.24
N GLY A 110 -0.75 -1.66 13.99
CA GLY A 110 -0.46 -0.29 13.57
C GLY A 110 -1.37 0.71 14.30
N PRO A 111 -1.13 2.00 14.12
CA PRO A 111 -2.00 3.04 14.65
C PRO A 111 -3.37 3.03 13.98
N ASP A 112 -4.30 3.78 14.53
CA ASP A 112 -5.61 4.04 13.92
C ASP A 112 -5.52 5.09 12.81
N ASP A 113 -4.53 5.97 12.87
CA ASP A 113 -4.28 7.08 11.95
C ASP A 113 -2.89 6.94 11.32
N GLU A 114 -2.79 7.09 10.00
CA GLU A 114 -1.52 7.01 9.26
C GLU A 114 -0.51 8.11 9.65
N GLU A 115 -0.98 9.22 10.21
CA GLU A 115 -0.15 10.34 10.66
C GLU A 115 0.38 10.13 12.09
N ASP A 116 -0.11 9.14 12.83
CA ASP A 116 0.32 8.84 14.19
C ASP A 116 1.60 7.99 14.21
N VAL A 117 2.70 8.63 13.81
CA VAL A 117 4.04 8.03 13.76
C VAL A 117 4.51 7.55 15.14
N GLU A 118 4.16 8.27 16.21
CA GLU A 118 4.56 7.89 17.59
C GLU A 118 3.92 6.55 18.00
N SER A 119 2.64 6.37 17.73
CA SER A 119 1.97 5.08 17.98
C SER A 119 2.54 3.95 17.12
N GLN A 120 2.97 4.24 15.89
CA GLN A 120 3.64 3.23 15.06
C GLN A 120 4.99 2.80 15.65
N ILE A 121 5.81 3.76 16.11
CA ILE A 121 7.09 3.48 16.78
C ILE A 121 6.87 2.60 18.01
N ASN A 122 5.92 2.97 18.87
CA ASN A 122 5.59 2.19 20.07
C ASN A 122 5.10 0.77 19.73
N THR A 123 4.31 0.61 18.67
CA THR A 123 3.86 -0.70 18.18
C THR A 123 5.06 -1.52 17.70
N LEU A 124 5.98 -0.90 16.96
CA LEU A 124 7.16 -1.57 16.44
C LEU A 124 8.10 -2.03 17.57
N ASP A 125 8.29 -1.19 18.60
CA ASP A 125 9.06 -1.58 19.82
C ASP A 125 8.43 -2.79 20.50
N ALA A 126 7.10 -2.80 20.70
CA ALA A 126 6.41 -3.91 21.31
C ALA A 126 6.55 -5.20 20.50
N VAL A 127 6.37 -5.11 19.19
CA VAL A 127 6.49 -6.23 18.25
C VAL A 127 7.90 -6.82 18.25
N ILE A 128 8.95 -5.99 18.23
CA ILE A 128 10.34 -6.45 18.26
C ILE A 128 10.66 -7.15 19.59
N ALA A 129 10.14 -6.63 20.71
CA ALA A 129 10.32 -7.24 22.03
C ALA A 129 9.71 -8.65 22.12
N GLU A 130 8.73 -8.98 21.31
CA GLU A 130 8.14 -10.32 21.22
C GLU A 130 8.97 -11.31 20.38
N ASN A 131 10.04 -10.85 19.77
CA ASN A 131 10.98 -11.64 18.98
C ASN A 131 10.30 -12.47 17.86
N PRO A 132 9.63 -11.84 16.87
CA PRO A 132 9.04 -12.54 15.74
C PRO A 132 10.12 -13.11 14.79
N SER A 133 9.75 -14.08 13.96
CA SER A 133 10.63 -14.63 12.92
C SER A 133 10.95 -13.60 11.83
N VAL A 134 10.03 -12.66 11.56
CA VAL A 134 10.19 -11.55 10.62
C VAL A 134 9.24 -10.41 10.96
N VAL A 135 9.68 -9.19 10.72
CA VAL A 135 8.84 -7.99 10.75
C VAL A 135 8.60 -7.51 9.32
N CYS A 136 7.32 -7.28 8.96
CA CYS A 136 6.94 -6.55 7.76
C CYS A 136 6.53 -5.14 8.16
N LEU A 137 7.19 -4.10 7.63
CA LEU A 137 6.99 -2.71 8.01
C LEU A 137 6.57 -1.86 6.80
N SER A 138 5.48 -1.10 6.95
CA SER A 138 5.19 0.05 6.10
C SER A 138 5.40 1.32 6.91
N ALA A 139 6.52 1.99 6.72
CA ALA A 139 6.89 3.15 7.53
C ALA A 139 5.97 4.36 7.29
N GLY A 140 5.41 4.95 8.34
CA GLY A 140 4.65 6.19 8.28
C GLY A 140 5.53 7.39 7.94
N ASP A 141 6.75 7.39 8.48
CA ASP A 141 7.81 8.33 8.13
C ASP A 141 9.12 7.54 7.93
N MET A 142 9.88 7.88 6.88
CA MET A 142 11.04 7.09 6.44
C MET A 142 12.21 7.09 7.42
N ASP A 143 12.32 8.10 8.26
CA ASP A 143 13.47 8.31 9.17
C ASP A 143 13.15 7.93 10.62
N SER A 144 11.88 7.94 11.01
CA SER A 144 11.46 7.87 12.42
C SER A 144 11.64 6.50 13.08
N CYS A 145 11.68 5.42 12.31
CA CYS A 145 11.82 4.05 12.84
C CYS A 145 13.26 3.53 12.89
N GLN A 146 14.27 4.37 12.67
CA GLN A 146 15.67 3.91 12.54
C GLN A 146 16.14 3.14 13.77
N ALA A 147 15.89 3.65 14.98
CA ALA A 147 16.33 2.99 16.22
C ALA A 147 15.72 1.60 16.40
N GLN A 148 14.46 1.44 16.04
CA GLN A 148 13.73 0.17 16.09
C GLN A 148 14.29 -0.83 15.07
N LEU A 149 14.62 -0.35 13.87
CA LEU A 149 15.22 -1.17 12.83
C LEU A 149 16.65 -1.64 13.21
N GLU A 150 17.42 -0.79 13.86
CA GLU A 150 18.72 -1.15 14.43
C GLU A 150 18.57 -2.21 15.53
N ALA A 151 17.60 -2.04 16.43
CA ALA A 151 17.29 -3.02 17.47
C ALA A 151 16.82 -4.37 16.87
N ALA A 152 15.97 -4.35 15.85
CA ALA A 152 15.57 -5.58 15.14
C ALA A 152 16.79 -6.30 14.55
N LYS A 153 17.70 -5.55 13.92
CA LYS A 153 18.94 -6.10 13.35
C LYS A 153 19.85 -6.69 14.42
N GLU A 154 20.03 -6.02 15.55
CA GLU A 154 20.83 -6.52 16.68
C GLU A 154 20.25 -7.80 17.27
N ASN A 155 18.91 -7.91 17.32
CA ASN A 155 18.21 -9.12 17.75
C ASN A 155 18.16 -10.22 16.67
N GLY A 156 18.71 -9.97 15.46
CA GLY A 156 18.68 -10.93 14.36
C GLY A 156 17.34 -11.09 13.70
N ILE A 157 16.39 -10.16 13.92
CA ILE A 157 15.06 -10.16 13.33
C ILE A 157 15.12 -9.50 11.96
N PRO A 158 14.89 -10.23 10.85
CA PRO A 158 14.85 -9.64 9.52
C PRO A 158 13.63 -8.73 9.36
N VAL A 159 13.83 -7.60 8.68
CA VAL A 159 12.74 -6.67 8.34
C VAL A 159 12.54 -6.65 6.83
N VAL A 160 11.29 -6.73 6.40
CA VAL A 160 10.85 -6.52 5.01
C VAL A 160 9.99 -5.27 4.97
N ALA A 161 10.40 -4.27 4.20
CA ALA A 161 9.57 -3.08 4.00
C ALA A 161 8.55 -3.32 2.88
N PHE A 162 7.35 -2.78 3.05
CA PHE A 162 6.30 -2.83 2.02
C PHE A 162 5.56 -1.50 1.93
N ASP A 163 4.91 -1.23 0.80
CA ASP A 163 4.22 0.03 0.48
C ASP A 163 5.15 1.25 0.60
N SER A 164 5.59 1.62 1.79
CA SER A 164 6.58 2.66 2.03
C SER A 164 7.88 2.09 2.57
N ASN A 165 8.99 2.59 2.05
CA ASN A 165 10.33 2.17 2.45
C ASN A 165 10.83 2.99 3.65
N VAL A 166 12.07 2.75 4.05
CA VAL A 166 12.84 3.48 5.06
C VAL A 166 14.05 4.14 4.42
N SER A 167 14.58 5.20 5.03
CA SER A 167 15.73 5.94 4.48
C SER A 167 17.01 5.10 4.48
N ASP A 168 17.32 4.39 5.55
CA ASP A 168 18.45 3.45 5.56
C ASP A 168 18.00 2.04 5.10
N THR A 169 18.05 1.84 3.80
CA THR A 169 17.69 0.55 3.18
C THR A 169 18.61 -0.62 3.57
N LYS A 170 19.73 -0.38 4.27
CA LYS A 170 20.62 -1.46 4.78
C LYS A 170 20.03 -2.14 6.02
N LEU A 171 19.02 -1.55 6.63
CA LEU A 171 18.32 -2.09 7.78
C LEU A 171 17.15 -3.02 7.37
N VAL A 172 16.80 -3.06 6.08
CA VAL A 172 15.76 -3.95 5.56
C VAL A 172 16.36 -4.98 4.60
N ARG A 173 15.79 -6.18 4.60
CA ARG A 173 16.21 -7.29 3.72
C ARG A 173 15.66 -7.16 2.32
N ALA A 174 14.46 -6.59 2.19
CA ALA A 174 13.79 -6.38 0.92
C ALA A 174 12.76 -5.26 1.06
N PHE A 175 12.41 -4.68 -0.08
CA PHE A 175 11.28 -3.76 -0.22
C PHE A 175 10.32 -4.27 -1.29
N ARG A 176 9.04 -4.18 -0.99
CA ARG A 176 7.95 -4.51 -1.91
C ARG A 176 6.95 -3.37 -1.95
N GLY A 177 6.94 -2.63 -3.03
CA GLY A 177 6.06 -1.46 -3.20
C GLY A 177 5.94 -1.06 -4.66
N THR A 178 5.17 -0.04 -4.90
CA THR A 178 4.99 0.58 -6.21
C THR A 178 6.17 1.48 -6.53
N ASP A 179 6.70 1.44 -7.75
CA ASP A 179 7.61 2.47 -8.25
C ASP A 179 6.81 3.75 -8.53
N ASN A 180 6.67 4.57 -7.49
CA ASN A 180 5.90 5.82 -7.54
C ASN A 180 6.49 6.82 -8.55
N THR A 181 7.81 6.77 -8.80
CA THR A 181 8.45 7.61 -9.83
C THR A 181 7.98 7.21 -11.22
N GLN A 182 7.89 5.91 -11.50
CA GLN A 182 7.42 5.41 -12.78
C GLN A 182 5.92 5.68 -12.96
N ILE A 183 5.11 5.47 -11.92
CA ILE A 183 3.68 5.79 -11.94
C ILE A 183 3.46 7.29 -12.19
N GLY A 184 4.21 8.17 -11.50
CA GLY A 184 4.15 9.62 -11.72
C GLY A 184 4.49 10.02 -13.16
N LYS A 185 5.52 9.43 -13.75
CA LYS A 185 5.87 9.64 -15.16
C LYS A 185 4.77 9.19 -16.11
N TYR A 186 4.17 8.03 -15.84
CA TYR A 186 3.07 7.50 -16.64
C TYR A 186 1.81 8.37 -16.53
N ALA A 187 1.45 8.80 -15.32
CA ALA A 187 0.33 9.71 -15.08
C ALA A 187 0.53 11.05 -15.81
N ALA A 188 1.74 11.64 -15.72
CA ALA A 188 2.08 12.87 -16.43
C ALA A 188 2.01 12.71 -17.96
N TYR A 189 2.47 11.57 -18.49
CA TYR A 189 2.35 11.28 -19.92
C TYR A 189 0.89 11.16 -20.36
N LYS A 190 0.07 10.43 -19.63
CA LYS A 190 -1.38 10.26 -19.94
C LYS A 190 -2.12 11.59 -19.86
N LEU A 191 -1.91 12.35 -18.79
CA LEU A 191 -2.50 13.68 -18.64
C LEU A 191 -2.04 14.63 -19.73
N GLY A 192 -0.73 14.71 -20.00
CA GLY A 192 -0.18 15.56 -21.06
C GLY A 192 -0.75 15.22 -22.43
N SER A 193 -0.97 13.93 -22.72
CA SER A 193 -1.61 13.49 -23.96
C SER A 193 -3.07 13.93 -24.03
N ALA A 194 -3.81 13.78 -22.92
CA ALA A 194 -5.24 14.15 -22.86
C ALA A 194 -5.48 15.65 -23.06
N ILE A 195 -4.58 16.51 -22.56
CA ILE A 195 -4.68 17.97 -22.72
C ILE A 195 -3.96 18.50 -23.97
N GLY A 196 -3.54 17.62 -24.90
CA GLY A 196 -2.82 18.02 -26.11
C GLY A 196 -1.45 18.65 -25.84
N LYS A 197 -0.82 18.36 -24.70
CA LYS A 197 0.48 18.89 -24.23
C LYS A 197 0.49 20.40 -24.01
N MET A 198 -0.66 21.01 -23.83
CA MET A 198 -0.82 22.44 -23.57
C MET A 198 -1.82 22.66 -22.44
N GLY A 199 -1.52 23.58 -21.52
CA GLY A 199 -2.43 23.92 -20.42
C GLY A 199 -1.70 23.97 -19.08
N ASN A 200 -2.47 24.28 -18.03
CA ASN A 200 -1.99 24.30 -16.66
C ASN A 200 -2.43 23.02 -15.94
N VAL A 201 -1.53 22.47 -15.13
CA VAL A 201 -1.79 21.29 -14.31
C VAL A 201 -1.64 21.66 -12.85
N ALA A 202 -2.62 21.27 -12.01
CA ALA A 202 -2.51 21.37 -10.57
C ALA A 202 -2.21 19.99 -10.00
N VAL A 203 -1.22 19.92 -9.10
CA VAL A 203 -0.85 18.71 -8.37
C VAL A 203 -1.22 18.94 -6.91
N PHE A 204 -1.99 18.00 -6.35
CA PHE A 204 -2.35 18.00 -4.95
C PHE A 204 -1.60 16.86 -4.25
N SER A 205 -0.96 17.17 -3.13
CA SER A 205 -0.25 16.20 -2.30
C SER A 205 -0.69 16.37 -0.85
N ALA A 206 -0.87 15.27 -0.14
CA ALA A 206 -1.23 15.29 1.28
C ALA A 206 -0.01 15.62 2.16
N GLN A 207 1.17 15.07 1.82
CA GLN A 207 2.42 15.28 2.57
C GLN A 207 3.60 15.39 1.60
N GLU A 208 4.65 16.12 2.00
CA GLU A 208 5.87 16.28 1.19
C GLU A 208 6.84 15.09 1.29
N LYS A 209 6.75 14.26 2.34
CA LYS A 209 7.74 13.22 2.70
C LYS A 209 7.21 11.80 2.75
N THR A 210 6.07 11.51 2.18
CA THR A 210 5.63 10.13 1.93
C THR A 210 6.04 9.70 0.54
N GLN A 211 6.54 8.47 0.41
CA GLN A 211 6.79 7.90 -0.93
C GLN A 211 5.50 7.64 -1.69
#